data_1e345c05e18009a88d9a8f9b2a6b4a74
#
_entry.id   1e345c05e18009a88d9a8f9b2a6b4a74
#
_cell.length_a   1.000
_cell.length_b   1.000
_cell.length_c   1.000
_cell.angle_alpha   90.00
_cell.angle_beta   90.00
_cell.angle_gamma   90.00
#
_symmetry.space_group_name_H-M   'P 1'
#
loop_
_entity.id
_entity.type
_entity.pdbx_description
1 polymer ?
#
loop_
_entity_poly.entity_id
_entity_poly.type
_entity_poly.pdbx_seq_one_letter_code
_entity_poly.pdbx_strand_id
1 'polypeptide(L)'
;GIKEIADEYNMGVSTIHGAESFYEFLRPEHRKKKAFVCNGSACMCAGTQDSLKKKLKEKLGEDKVGEMFCLGHCYENSSFHYNGENYAGNDIDKIDQIIKGENITQQKFVSKSFASTSFLMDDKLLNLDQFKSLLKKFINLDKKEIIKSLLNSNLSGRGGAGFPTGLKWDFCGKEKSKKKYVICNADEGDSGAFSDRYLLEDQPLKVLFGMIICGYVIGSNEGVLYIRGEYPKSIEAINGSINALKSSKLLGENILGTSFSFDLNICIGQGAYICGEETALIASIEGRRAEVDVRPPFPVTEGLYKKPTVVNNVETLAAATGILIHGSEKFSSIGNKKSAGTKLVCFDGFFNNPGVYEVDMC
;
A
#
# COMPACT_ATOMS: atom_id res chain seq x y z
N GLY A 1 21.88 2.18 22.46
CA GLY A 1 22.58 1.69 21.25
C GLY A 1 22.02 0.36 20.77
N ILE A 2 22.59 -0.28 19.72
CA ILE A 2 22.08 -1.53 19.11
C ILE A 2 21.83 -2.63 20.15
N LYS A 3 22.70 -2.77 21.14
CA LYS A 3 22.54 -3.78 22.20
C LYS A 3 21.32 -3.50 23.08
N GLU A 4 21.05 -2.26 23.43
CA GLU A 4 19.87 -1.87 24.23
C GLU A 4 18.58 -2.18 23.47
N ILE A 5 18.53 -1.87 22.16
CA ILE A 5 17.39 -2.20 21.30
C ILE A 5 17.22 -3.73 21.21
N ALA A 6 18.32 -4.47 21.04
CA ALA A 6 18.29 -5.93 20.97
C ALA A 6 17.70 -6.54 22.27
N ASP A 7 18.13 -6.04 23.42
CA ASP A 7 17.63 -6.46 24.72
C ASP A 7 16.15 -6.08 24.93
N GLU A 8 15.76 -4.85 24.57
CA GLU A 8 14.38 -4.35 24.69
C GLU A 8 13.37 -5.16 23.86
N TYR A 9 13.74 -5.49 22.62
CA TYR A 9 12.87 -6.24 21.69
C TYR A 9 13.13 -7.75 21.70
N ASN A 10 13.99 -8.25 22.59
CA ASN A 10 14.38 -9.66 22.67
C ASN A 10 14.85 -10.23 21.32
N MET A 11 15.67 -9.45 20.61
CA MET A 11 16.22 -9.77 19.29
C MET A 11 17.73 -9.96 19.38
N GLY A 12 18.29 -10.73 18.44
CA GLY A 12 19.75 -10.84 18.32
C GLY A 12 20.40 -9.53 17.86
N VAL A 13 21.55 -9.16 18.44
CA VAL A 13 22.33 -7.98 18.01
C VAL A 13 22.63 -8.00 16.52
N SER A 14 22.94 -9.18 15.96
CA SER A 14 23.19 -9.36 14.52
C SER A 14 21.95 -9.07 13.66
N THR A 15 20.75 -9.39 14.15
CA THR A 15 19.47 -9.09 13.46
C THR A 15 19.24 -7.59 13.39
N ILE A 16 19.44 -6.87 14.51
CA ILE A 16 19.29 -5.41 14.56
C ILE A 16 20.32 -4.74 13.62
N HIS A 17 21.58 -5.19 13.66
CA HIS A 17 22.63 -4.66 12.79
C HIS A 17 22.35 -4.98 11.31
N GLY A 18 21.82 -6.17 11.00
CA GLY A 18 21.39 -6.55 9.67
C GLY A 18 20.28 -5.65 9.13
N ALA A 19 19.29 -5.32 9.97
CA ALA A 19 18.22 -4.39 9.61
C ALA A 19 18.77 -2.95 9.43
N GLU A 20 19.55 -2.43 10.37
CA GLU A 20 20.12 -1.09 10.32
C GLU A 20 20.97 -0.83 9.06
N SER A 21 21.77 -1.82 8.65
CA SER A 21 22.64 -1.69 7.47
C SER A 21 21.90 -1.92 6.13
N PHE A 22 20.72 -2.54 6.18
CA PHE A 22 19.96 -2.91 4.97
C PHE A 22 18.96 -1.83 4.55
N TYR A 23 18.10 -1.41 5.48
CA TYR A 23 17.02 -0.48 5.14
C TYR A 23 17.53 0.94 4.99
N GLU A 24 17.15 1.59 3.89
CA GLU A 24 17.64 2.90 3.48
C GLU A 24 17.51 3.98 4.57
N PHE A 25 16.34 4.04 5.23
CA PHE A 25 16.07 5.03 6.27
C PHE A 25 16.75 4.73 7.61
N LEU A 26 17.20 3.50 7.82
CA LEU A 26 17.86 3.10 9.06
C LEU A 26 19.39 3.25 9.00
N ARG A 27 19.97 3.41 7.80
CA ARG A 27 21.41 3.51 7.63
C ARG A 27 22.01 4.66 8.42
N PRO A 28 23.15 4.45 9.11
CA PRO A 28 23.79 5.48 9.93
C PRO A 28 24.09 6.77 9.17
N GLU A 29 24.49 6.68 7.90
CA GLU A 29 24.78 7.83 7.03
C GLU A 29 23.54 8.67 6.71
N HIS A 30 22.33 8.11 6.81
CA HIS A 30 21.06 8.81 6.55
C HIS A 30 20.50 9.52 7.78
N ARG A 31 20.91 9.16 8.99
CA ARG A 31 20.42 9.78 10.23
C ARG A 31 20.58 11.29 10.31
N LYS A 32 21.58 11.87 9.62
CA LYS A 32 21.84 13.30 9.57
C LYS A 32 21.22 14.01 8.38
N LYS A 33 20.65 13.25 7.44
CA LYS A 33 20.01 13.82 6.25
C LYS A 33 18.69 14.50 6.62
N LYS A 34 18.42 15.64 6.00
CA LYS A 34 17.18 16.41 6.15
C LYS A 34 16.34 16.38 4.90
N ALA A 35 16.98 16.26 3.75
CA ALA A 35 16.32 16.18 2.46
C ALA A 35 16.84 14.98 1.67
N PHE A 36 15.96 14.38 0.88
CA PHE A 36 16.30 13.28 -0.02
C PHE A 36 15.75 13.58 -1.42
N VAL A 37 16.63 13.53 -2.43
CA VAL A 37 16.27 13.73 -3.83
C VAL A 37 15.87 12.39 -4.43
N CYS A 38 14.79 12.36 -5.20
CA CYS A 38 14.30 11.14 -5.83
C CYS A 38 15.24 10.66 -6.96
N ASN A 39 15.68 9.41 -6.88
CA ASN A 39 16.47 8.73 -7.91
C ASN A 39 15.63 7.75 -8.75
N GLY A 40 14.31 7.87 -8.74
CA GLY A 40 13.44 7.08 -9.61
C GLY A 40 13.67 7.42 -11.09
N SER A 41 13.50 6.42 -11.98
CA SER A 41 13.81 6.55 -13.41
C SER A 41 13.05 7.71 -14.09
N ALA A 42 11.79 7.96 -13.74
CA ALA A 42 11.02 9.09 -14.28
C ALA A 42 11.67 10.44 -13.94
N CYS A 43 12.08 10.65 -12.69
CA CYS A 43 12.78 11.87 -12.28
C CYS A 43 14.18 11.99 -12.92
N MET A 44 14.92 10.90 -13.04
CA MET A 44 16.22 10.90 -13.70
C MET A 44 16.11 11.22 -15.19
N CYS A 45 15.12 10.65 -15.89
CA CYS A 45 14.86 10.96 -17.31
C CYS A 45 14.45 12.43 -17.52
N ALA A 46 13.83 13.08 -16.53
CA ALA A 46 13.55 14.51 -16.58
C ALA A 46 14.83 15.39 -16.52
N GLY A 47 15.95 14.83 -16.08
CA GLY A 47 17.26 15.50 -16.10
C GLY A 47 17.41 16.65 -15.11
N THR A 48 16.51 16.79 -14.14
CA THR A 48 16.47 17.92 -13.20
C THR A 48 17.12 17.62 -11.85
N GLN A 49 17.43 16.36 -11.56
CA GLN A 49 17.81 15.90 -10.22
C GLN A 49 19.17 16.44 -9.75
N ASP A 50 20.15 16.55 -10.63
CA ASP A 50 21.47 17.11 -10.27
C ASP A 50 21.36 18.58 -9.86
N SER A 51 20.58 19.38 -10.61
CA SER A 51 20.37 20.80 -10.30
C SER A 51 19.58 20.97 -9.00
N LEU A 52 18.57 20.13 -8.76
CA LEU A 52 17.79 20.11 -7.53
C LEU A 52 18.64 19.73 -6.31
N LYS A 53 19.44 18.69 -6.45
CA LYS A 53 20.39 18.25 -5.40
C LYS A 53 21.39 19.33 -5.05
N LYS A 54 21.92 20.03 -6.07
CA LYS A 54 22.83 21.16 -5.88
C LYS A 54 22.15 22.29 -5.10
N LYS A 55 20.94 22.71 -5.51
CA LYS A 55 20.19 23.76 -4.81
C LYS A 55 19.92 23.39 -3.33
N LEU A 56 19.50 22.15 -3.06
CA LEU A 56 19.26 21.70 -1.69
C LEU A 56 20.53 21.68 -0.85
N LYS A 57 21.67 21.24 -1.42
CA LYS A 57 22.96 21.24 -0.73
C LYS A 57 23.45 22.65 -0.40
N GLU A 58 23.28 23.60 -1.31
CA GLU A 58 23.62 25.02 -1.10
C GLU A 58 22.80 25.62 0.07
N LYS A 59 21.55 25.20 0.25
CA LYS A 59 20.64 25.71 1.29
C LYS A 59 20.78 25.01 2.63
N LEU A 60 20.96 23.70 2.62
CA LEU A 60 20.92 22.85 3.82
C LEU A 60 22.30 22.41 4.30
N GLY A 61 23.29 22.39 3.43
CA GLY A 61 24.64 21.85 3.64
C GLY A 61 24.86 20.52 2.93
N GLU A 62 26.09 20.25 2.52
CA GLU A 62 26.48 19.04 1.74
C GLU A 62 26.11 17.73 2.42
N ASP A 63 26.30 17.66 3.74
CA ASP A 63 26.04 16.44 4.53
C ASP A 63 24.55 16.21 4.86
N LYS A 64 23.66 17.18 4.54
CA LYS A 64 22.24 17.13 4.88
C LYS A 64 21.33 16.61 3.76
N VAL A 65 21.86 16.40 2.57
CA VAL A 65 21.09 15.95 1.42
C VAL A 65 21.51 14.53 1.03
N GLY A 66 20.54 13.66 0.90
CA GLY A 66 20.66 12.27 0.46
C GLY A 66 19.87 12.01 -0.80
N GLU A 67 19.77 10.75 -1.14
CA GLU A 67 18.99 10.24 -2.27
C GLU A 67 18.03 9.16 -1.78
N MET A 68 16.91 9.02 -2.46
CA MET A 68 15.86 8.10 -2.12
C MET A 68 15.23 7.56 -3.41
N PHE A 69 14.82 6.30 -3.43
CA PHE A 69 14.26 5.70 -4.62
C PHE A 69 12.74 5.80 -4.62
N CYS A 70 12.22 6.43 -5.65
CA CYS A 70 10.86 6.74 -6.03
C CYS A 70 9.93 7.25 -4.90
N LEU A 71 9.67 8.56 -4.93
CA LEU A 71 8.73 9.23 -4.01
C LEU A 71 7.27 9.18 -4.48
N GLY A 72 6.98 8.48 -5.61
CA GLY A 72 5.63 8.36 -6.16
C GLY A 72 5.09 9.65 -6.80
N HIS A 73 5.94 10.64 -7.12
CA HIS A 73 5.58 11.89 -7.81
C HIS A 73 6.00 11.88 -9.29
N CYS A 74 5.94 10.70 -9.93
CA CYS A 74 6.37 10.52 -11.31
C CYS A 74 5.54 11.32 -12.33
N TYR A 75 4.34 11.76 -11.95
CA TYR A 75 3.48 12.61 -12.78
C TYR A 75 3.96 14.07 -12.89
N GLU A 76 4.81 14.53 -11.96
CA GLU A 76 5.40 15.87 -11.96
C GLU A 76 6.90 15.87 -12.18
N ASN A 77 7.56 14.75 -11.85
CA ASN A 77 9.01 14.60 -11.80
C ASN A 77 9.69 15.56 -10.80
N SER A 78 11.02 15.62 -10.84
CA SER A 78 11.82 16.56 -10.03
C SER A 78 11.50 16.51 -8.52
N SER A 79 11.20 15.32 -7.99
CA SER A 79 10.70 15.20 -6.63
C SER A 79 11.81 15.08 -5.59
N PHE A 80 11.52 15.60 -4.39
CA PHE A 80 12.35 15.47 -3.21
C PHE A 80 11.51 15.36 -1.96
N HIS A 81 12.07 14.72 -0.94
CA HIS A 81 11.51 14.62 0.39
C HIS A 81 12.22 15.62 1.32
N TYR A 82 11.46 16.35 2.14
CA TYR A 82 12.02 17.24 3.15
C TYR A 82 11.07 17.32 4.35
N ASN A 83 11.64 17.12 5.54
CA ASN A 83 10.94 17.26 6.82
C ASN A 83 9.59 16.49 6.91
N GLY A 84 9.56 15.25 6.41
CA GLY A 84 8.38 14.38 6.47
C GLY A 84 7.38 14.56 5.32
N GLU A 85 7.64 15.48 4.37
CA GLU A 85 6.75 15.77 3.24
C GLU A 85 7.47 15.58 1.90
N ASN A 86 6.72 15.24 0.86
CA ASN A 86 7.22 15.14 -0.51
C ASN A 86 6.82 16.37 -1.32
N TYR A 87 7.74 16.86 -2.11
CA TYR A 87 7.59 18.02 -3.02
C TYR A 87 8.01 17.61 -4.44
N ALA A 88 7.42 18.22 -5.47
CA ALA A 88 7.70 17.87 -6.85
C ALA A 88 7.38 19.02 -7.84
N GLY A 89 7.80 18.88 -9.08
CA GLY A 89 7.46 19.78 -10.16
C GLY A 89 7.78 21.25 -9.85
N ASN A 90 6.76 22.10 -9.90
CA ASN A 90 6.89 23.56 -9.67
C ASN A 90 7.26 23.94 -8.22
N ASP A 91 7.23 23.00 -7.28
CA ASP A 91 7.64 23.26 -5.90
C ASP A 91 9.15 23.54 -5.78
N ILE A 92 9.93 23.14 -6.79
CA ILE A 92 11.38 23.45 -6.86
C ILE A 92 11.65 24.96 -6.78
N ASP A 93 10.78 25.78 -7.34
CA ASP A 93 10.93 27.23 -7.30
C ASP A 93 10.59 27.81 -5.92
N LYS A 94 9.94 27.02 -5.06
CA LYS A 94 9.53 27.38 -3.70
C LYS A 94 10.44 26.78 -2.61
N ILE A 95 11.61 26.26 -2.95
CA ILE A 95 12.54 25.61 -1.99
C ILE A 95 12.80 26.51 -0.77
N ASP A 96 12.99 27.82 -0.96
CA ASP A 96 13.25 28.75 0.15
C ASP A 96 12.04 28.87 1.11
N GLN A 97 10.83 28.84 0.59
CA GLN A 97 9.59 28.84 1.37
C GLN A 97 9.42 27.52 2.13
N ILE A 98 9.67 26.40 1.44
CA ILE A 98 9.60 25.05 2.01
C ILE A 98 10.58 24.91 3.19
N ILE A 99 11.83 25.37 3.02
CA ILE A 99 12.85 25.30 4.09
C ILE A 99 12.47 26.17 5.29
N LYS A 100 11.78 27.30 5.08
CA LYS A 100 11.25 28.15 6.15
C LYS A 100 10.00 27.58 6.84
N GLY A 101 9.44 26.47 6.35
CA GLY A 101 8.24 25.84 6.90
C GLY A 101 6.94 26.56 6.50
N GLU A 102 6.95 27.31 5.40
CA GLU A 102 5.73 27.92 4.84
C GLU A 102 4.85 26.84 4.22
N ASN A 103 3.53 26.95 4.41
CA ASN A 103 2.57 26.02 3.80
C ASN A 103 2.55 26.20 2.28
N ILE A 104 2.87 25.13 1.55
CA ILE A 104 2.84 25.08 0.09
C ILE A 104 1.66 24.22 -0.34
N THR A 105 0.78 24.80 -1.15
CA THR A 105 -0.30 24.04 -1.80
C THR A 105 0.32 23.20 -2.91
N GLN A 106 0.30 21.88 -2.72
CA GLN A 106 0.81 20.92 -3.69
C GLN A 106 -0.28 20.62 -4.73
N GLN A 107 0.14 20.44 -5.98
CA GLN A 107 -0.76 20.03 -7.04
C GLN A 107 -1.10 18.54 -6.88
N LYS A 108 -2.39 18.22 -6.98
CA LYS A 108 -2.86 16.83 -6.99
C LYS A 108 -2.82 16.32 -8.43
N PHE A 109 -2.44 15.07 -8.62
CA PHE A 109 -2.51 14.44 -9.95
C PHE A 109 -3.96 14.26 -10.42
N VAL A 110 -4.14 14.19 -11.73
CA VAL A 110 -5.44 13.91 -12.33
C VAL A 110 -5.81 12.45 -12.05
N SER A 111 -7.05 12.23 -11.64
CA SER A 111 -7.62 10.88 -11.50
C SER A 111 -8.95 10.81 -12.24
N LYS A 112 -9.10 9.81 -13.14
CA LYS A 112 -10.32 9.69 -13.94
C LYS A 112 -10.56 8.24 -14.37
N SER A 113 -11.83 7.82 -14.35
CA SER A 113 -12.23 6.53 -14.92
C SER A 113 -12.66 6.70 -16.37
N PHE A 114 -12.11 5.86 -17.26
CA PHE A 114 -12.56 5.62 -18.62
C PHE A 114 -13.13 4.21 -18.77
N ALA A 115 -13.26 3.48 -17.68
CA ALA A 115 -13.83 2.15 -17.68
C ALA A 115 -15.33 2.17 -18.00
N SER A 116 -15.83 1.13 -18.64
CA SER A 116 -17.25 0.93 -18.94
C SER A 116 -18.09 0.85 -17.65
N THR A 117 -17.51 0.33 -16.58
CA THR A 117 -18.00 0.41 -15.21
C THR A 117 -16.82 0.62 -14.27
N SER A 118 -16.85 1.69 -13.47
CA SER A 118 -15.81 1.96 -12.48
C SER A 118 -15.97 1.05 -11.27
N PHE A 119 -14.92 0.31 -10.92
CA PHE A 119 -14.82 -0.53 -9.72
C PHE A 119 -13.89 0.05 -8.68
N LEU A 120 -12.96 0.88 -9.10
CA LEU A 120 -11.87 1.41 -8.29
C LEU A 120 -12.05 2.90 -7.95
N MET A 121 -12.65 3.67 -8.86
CA MET A 121 -12.81 5.13 -8.75
C MET A 121 -14.26 5.59 -8.54
N ASP A 122 -15.19 4.67 -8.25
CA ASP A 122 -16.60 5.03 -7.99
C ASP A 122 -16.82 5.62 -6.59
N ASP A 123 -17.96 6.30 -6.41
CA ASP A 123 -18.35 6.99 -5.17
C ASP A 123 -19.20 6.11 -4.22
N LYS A 124 -19.11 4.77 -4.33
CA LYS A 124 -19.98 3.87 -3.55
C LYS A 124 -19.51 3.62 -2.13
N LEU A 125 -18.29 3.99 -1.80
CA LEU A 125 -17.70 3.76 -0.48
C LEU A 125 -16.79 4.94 -0.07
N LEU A 126 -17.37 6.13 0.09
CA LEU A 126 -16.64 7.36 0.43
C LEU A 126 -16.82 7.80 1.90
N ASN A 127 -17.79 7.22 2.63
CA ASN A 127 -18.08 7.62 3.98
C ASN A 127 -18.44 6.45 4.89
N LEU A 128 -18.48 6.70 6.20
CA LEU A 128 -18.71 5.68 7.22
C LEU A 128 -20.12 5.07 7.18
N ASP A 129 -21.13 5.80 6.74
CA ASP A 129 -22.50 5.27 6.66
C ASP A 129 -22.62 4.24 5.53
N GLN A 130 -22.03 4.55 4.38
CA GLN A 130 -21.92 3.59 3.28
C GLN A 130 -21.11 2.37 3.71
N PHE A 131 -19.98 2.57 4.38
CA PHE A 131 -19.14 1.51 4.92
C PHE A 131 -19.91 0.60 5.87
N LYS A 132 -20.59 1.18 6.85
CA LYS A 132 -21.42 0.46 7.84
C LYS A 132 -22.51 -0.37 7.18
N SER A 133 -23.21 0.21 6.21
CA SER A 133 -24.28 -0.46 5.47
C SER A 133 -23.77 -1.69 4.71
N LEU A 134 -22.67 -1.51 3.96
CA LEU A 134 -22.02 -2.59 3.22
C LEU A 134 -21.45 -3.67 4.15
N LEU A 135 -20.75 -3.26 5.20
CA LEU A 135 -20.17 -4.21 6.16
C LEU A 135 -21.25 -5.08 6.80
N LYS A 136 -22.37 -4.47 7.25
CA LYS A 136 -23.52 -5.20 7.79
C LYS A 136 -24.07 -6.22 6.81
N LYS A 137 -24.11 -5.89 5.52
CA LYS A 137 -24.56 -6.81 4.46
C LYS A 137 -23.63 -8.03 4.38
N PHE A 138 -22.31 -7.81 4.28
CA PHE A 138 -21.37 -8.87 3.94
C PHE A 138 -20.97 -9.77 5.11
N ILE A 139 -20.89 -9.25 6.36
CA ILE A 139 -20.58 -10.10 7.52
C ILE A 139 -21.75 -11.00 7.96
N ASN A 140 -22.92 -10.85 7.36
CA ASN A 140 -24.07 -11.75 7.54
C ASN A 140 -24.23 -12.77 6.41
N LEU A 141 -23.39 -12.70 5.36
CA LEU A 141 -23.37 -13.70 4.29
C LEU A 141 -22.53 -14.93 4.68
N ASP A 142 -22.86 -16.08 4.09
CA ASP A 142 -21.94 -17.23 4.15
C ASP A 142 -20.60 -16.85 3.46
N LYS A 143 -19.52 -17.12 4.14
CA LYS A 143 -18.15 -16.91 3.64
C LYS A 143 -17.91 -17.54 2.26
N LYS A 144 -18.55 -18.68 1.99
CA LYS A 144 -18.50 -19.39 0.70
C LYS A 144 -19.12 -18.57 -0.43
N GLU A 145 -20.15 -17.79 -0.15
CA GLU A 145 -20.78 -16.93 -1.16
C GLU A 145 -19.84 -15.80 -1.58
N ILE A 146 -19.11 -15.21 -0.63
CA ILE A 146 -18.10 -14.19 -0.92
C ILE A 146 -16.97 -14.79 -1.75
N ILE A 147 -16.44 -15.97 -1.36
CA ILE A 147 -15.42 -16.68 -2.14
C ILE A 147 -15.93 -16.98 -3.54
N LYS A 148 -17.15 -17.50 -3.68
CA LYS A 148 -17.76 -17.81 -4.97
C LYS A 148 -17.89 -16.56 -5.85
N SER A 149 -18.27 -15.43 -5.27
CA SER A 149 -18.33 -14.15 -6.00
C SER A 149 -16.95 -13.75 -6.54
N LEU A 150 -15.91 -13.85 -5.73
CA LEU A 150 -14.53 -13.54 -6.17
C LEU A 150 -14.02 -14.55 -7.21
N LEU A 151 -14.34 -15.83 -7.10
CA LEU A 151 -13.98 -16.83 -8.12
C LEU A 151 -14.69 -16.55 -9.46
N ASN A 152 -15.98 -16.26 -9.42
CA ASN A 152 -16.79 -15.97 -10.62
C ASN A 152 -16.35 -14.66 -11.30
N SER A 153 -15.76 -13.72 -10.56
CA SER A 153 -15.25 -12.47 -11.13
C SER A 153 -14.00 -12.65 -11.96
N ASN A 154 -13.28 -13.78 -11.84
CA ASN A 154 -11.95 -14.00 -12.40
C ASN A 154 -10.90 -12.96 -11.97
N LEU A 155 -11.06 -12.34 -10.78
CA LEU A 155 -10.09 -11.39 -10.27
C LEU A 155 -8.74 -12.07 -10.03
N SER A 156 -7.75 -11.68 -10.80
CA SER A 156 -6.34 -12.01 -10.57
C SER A 156 -5.64 -10.92 -9.77
N GLY A 157 -4.64 -11.28 -8.95
CA GLY A 157 -3.85 -10.34 -8.18
C GLY A 157 -3.23 -9.24 -9.05
N ARG A 158 -3.35 -7.99 -8.60
CA ARG A 158 -2.89 -6.79 -9.32
C ARG A 158 -1.44 -6.39 -9.00
N GLY A 159 -0.82 -7.07 -8.05
CA GLY A 159 0.59 -6.82 -7.65
C GLY A 159 1.65 -7.54 -8.50
N GLY A 160 1.31 -8.04 -9.69
CA GLY A 160 2.26 -8.63 -10.65
C GLY A 160 2.13 -10.15 -10.82
N ALA A 161 2.01 -10.95 -9.76
CA ALA A 161 1.97 -12.42 -9.85
C ALA A 161 0.71 -13.00 -10.50
N GLY A 162 -0.39 -12.24 -10.55
CA GLY A 162 -1.61 -12.64 -11.27
C GLY A 162 -2.35 -13.86 -10.69
N PHE A 163 -2.06 -14.28 -9.44
CA PHE A 163 -2.73 -15.43 -8.83
C PHE A 163 -4.21 -15.13 -8.55
N PRO A 164 -5.17 -16.06 -8.82
CA PRO A 164 -6.58 -15.85 -8.59
C PRO A 164 -6.90 -15.53 -7.12
N THR A 165 -7.46 -14.34 -6.88
CA THR A 165 -7.67 -13.81 -5.52
C THR A 165 -8.64 -14.67 -4.70
N GLY A 166 -9.75 -15.12 -5.31
CA GLY A 166 -10.70 -16.00 -4.65
C GLY A 166 -10.10 -17.35 -4.21
N LEU A 167 -9.19 -17.93 -5.00
CA LEU A 167 -8.46 -19.15 -4.62
C LEU A 167 -7.49 -18.90 -3.46
N LYS A 168 -6.78 -17.76 -3.48
CA LYS A 168 -5.86 -17.39 -2.38
C LYS A 168 -6.61 -17.31 -1.05
N TRP A 169 -7.78 -16.67 -1.02
CA TRP A 169 -8.60 -16.56 0.19
C TRP A 169 -9.18 -17.91 0.62
N ASP A 170 -9.64 -18.73 -0.33
CA ASP A 170 -10.18 -20.07 -0.05
C ASP A 170 -9.11 -21.00 0.54
N PHE A 171 -7.90 -21.02 -0.01
CA PHE A 171 -6.80 -21.85 0.51
C PHE A 171 -6.46 -21.45 1.96
N CYS A 172 -6.21 -20.17 2.21
CA CYS A 172 -5.92 -19.69 3.57
C CYS A 172 -7.10 -19.94 4.52
N GLY A 173 -8.35 -19.78 4.05
CA GLY A 173 -9.55 -20.04 4.84
C GLY A 173 -9.63 -21.49 5.32
N LYS A 174 -9.21 -22.47 4.50
CA LYS A 174 -9.23 -23.91 4.79
C LYS A 174 -8.12 -24.37 5.74
N GLU A 175 -7.07 -23.59 5.92
CA GLU A 175 -6.00 -23.95 6.84
C GLU A 175 -6.50 -24.07 8.28
N LYS A 176 -6.10 -25.15 8.97
CA LYS A 176 -6.47 -25.42 10.36
C LYS A 176 -5.54 -24.67 11.31
N SER A 177 -5.77 -23.39 11.49
CA SER A 177 -5.04 -22.54 12.43
C SER A 177 -5.98 -21.61 13.17
N LYS A 178 -5.75 -21.46 14.50
CA LYS A 178 -6.50 -20.51 15.32
C LYS A 178 -6.12 -19.06 15.05
N LYS A 179 -4.91 -18.82 14.51
CA LYS A 179 -4.39 -17.51 14.17
C LYS A 179 -4.08 -17.46 12.69
N LYS A 180 -4.60 -16.45 12.03
CA LYS A 180 -4.33 -16.15 10.61
C LYS A 180 -4.14 -14.65 10.46
N TYR A 181 -3.51 -14.22 9.38
CA TYR A 181 -3.23 -12.81 9.11
C TYR A 181 -3.72 -12.39 7.73
N VAL A 182 -4.11 -11.12 7.64
CA VAL A 182 -4.34 -10.42 6.38
C VAL A 182 -3.27 -9.35 6.25
N ILE A 183 -2.53 -9.35 5.16
CA ILE A 183 -1.55 -8.30 4.85
C ILE A 183 -1.98 -7.57 3.58
N CYS A 184 -2.10 -6.25 3.68
CA CYS A 184 -2.12 -5.37 2.53
C CYS A 184 -0.69 -4.97 2.18
N ASN A 185 -0.24 -5.36 1.00
CA ASN A 185 1.04 -4.94 0.45
C ASN A 185 0.86 -3.60 -0.25
N ALA A 186 1.30 -2.54 0.41
CA ALA A 186 1.33 -1.17 -0.09
C ALA A 186 2.78 -0.67 -0.27
N ASP A 187 3.69 -1.59 -0.61
CA ASP A 187 5.06 -1.26 -0.99
C ASP A 187 5.18 -1.13 -2.51
N GLU A 188 4.61 -0.05 -3.05
CA GLU A 188 4.63 0.31 -4.47
C GLU A 188 5.97 0.97 -4.82
N GLY A 189 7.00 0.15 -5.02
CA GLY A 189 8.39 0.59 -5.23
C GLY A 189 8.74 0.92 -6.70
N ASP A 190 7.93 0.53 -7.67
CA ASP A 190 8.22 0.70 -9.09
C ASP A 190 8.15 2.17 -9.51
N SER A 191 9.21 2.65 -10.16
CA SER A 191 9.22 4.01 -10.71
C SER A 191 8.22 4.13 -11.86
N GLY A 192 7.35 5.14 -11.79
CA GLY A 192 6.23 5.32 -12.71
C GLY A 192 4.90 4.78 -12.18
N ALA A 193 4.91 3.95 -11.12
CA ALA A 193 3.70 3.46 -10.46
C ALA A 193 3.34 4.34 -9.26
N PHE A 194 2.09 4.81 -9.20
CA PHE A 194 1.50 5.55 -8.09
C PHE A 194 -0.02 5.33 -7.98
N SER A 195 -0.48 4.21 -8.50
CA SER A 195 -1.90 3.80 -8.45
C SER A 195 -2.32 3.34 -7.07
N ASP A 196 -1.47 2.62 -6.35
CA ASP A 196 -1.73 2.24 -4.97
C ASP A 196 -1.76 3.48 -4.07
N ARG A 197 -0.88 4.45 -4.30
CA ARG A 197 -0.89 5.75 -3.63
C ARG A 197 -2.25 6.44 -3.81
N TYR A 198 -2.80 6.48 -5.02
CA TYR A 198 -4.14 7.02 -5.29
C TYR A 198 -5.21 6.33 -4.43
N LEU A 199 -5.22 5.00 -4.39
CA LEU A 199 -6.21 4.24 -3.63
C LEU A 199 -6.10 4.48 -2.13
N LEU A 200 -4.88 4.61 -1.62
CA LEU A 200 -4.63 4.87 -0.20
C LEU A 200 -5.02 6.30 0.23
N GLU A 201 -4.86 7.29 -0.65
CA GLU A 201 -5.14 8.70 -0.37
C GLU A 201 -6.61 9.08 -0.66
N ASP A 202 -7.19 8.58 -1.76
CA ASP A 202 -8.52 8.98 -2.25
C ASP A 202 -9.62 7.93 -2.02
N GLN A 203 -9.27 6.65 -1.89
CA GLN A 203 -10.20 5.54 -1.69
C GLN A 203 -9.83 4.65 -0.48
N PRO A 204 -9.33 5.22 0.65
CA PRO A 204 -8.82 4.42 1.77
C PRO A 204 -9.85 3.45 2.33
N LEU A 205 -11.12 3.86 2.43
CA LEU A 205 -12.20 3.02 2.94
C LEU A 205 -12.45 1.79 2.05
N LYS A 206 -12.23 1.89 0.74
CA LYS A 206 -12.38 0.76 -0.18
C LYS A 206 -11.31 -0.30 0.04
N VAL A 207 -10.07 0.12 0.28
CA VAL A 207 -8.94 -0.78 0.60
C VAL A 207 -9.16 -1.45 1.96
N LEU A 208 -9.51 -0.66 2.99
CA LEU A 208 -9.74 -1.17 4.35
C LEU A 208 -10.94 -2.12 4.40
N PHE A 209 -12.00 -1.85 3.64
CA PHE A 209 -13.13 -2.76 3.51
C PHE A 209 -12.71 -4.11 2.94
N GLY A 210 -11.90 -4.12 1.89
CA GLY A 210 -11.35 -5.35 1.31
C GLY A 210 -10.54 -6.16 2.31
N MET A 211 -9.73 -5.50 3.17
CA MET A 211 -8.98 -6.17 4.24
C MET A 211 -9.90 -6.79 5.29
N ILE A 212 -10.92 -6.06 5.75
CA ILE A 212 -11.87 -6.54 6.77
C ILE A 212 -12.66 -7.74 6.24
N ILE A 213 -13.16 -7.67 5.01
CA ILE A 213 -13.90 -8.80 4.39
C ILE A 213 -12.99 -9.99 4.15
N CYS A 214 -11.73 -9.78 3.74
CA CYS A 214 -10.75 -10.86 3.67
C CYS A 214 -10.58 -11.54 5.05
N GLY A 215 -10.40 -10.74 6.12
CA GLY A 215 -10.31 -11.24 7.48
C GLY A 215 -11.53 -12.05 7.90
N TYR A 216 -12.74 -11.54 7.62
CA TYR A 216 -13.98 -12.26 7.86
C TYR A 216 -14.02 -13.62 7.15
N VAL A 217 -13.68 -13.63 5.87
CA VAL A 217 -13.74 -14.85 5.03
C VAL A 217 -12.76 -15.91 5.50
N ILE A 218 -11.50 -15.55 5.73
CA ILE A 218 -10.46 -16.53 6.10
C ILE A 218 -10.49 -16.90 7.60
N GLY A 219 -11.25 -16.15 8.41
CA GLY A 219 -11.31 -16.34 9.86
C GLY A 219 -10.08 -15.74 10.58
N SER A 220 -9.57 -14.62 10.09
CA SER A 220 -8.55 -13.81 10.76
C SER A 220 -9.20 -12.72 11.60
N ASN A 221 -8.55 -12.38 12.72
CA ASN A 221 -8.91 -11.24 13.56
C ASN A 221 -7.86 -10.13 13.52
N GLU A 222 -6.87 -10.23 12.66
CA GLU A 222 -5.75 -9.30 12.61
C GLU A 222 -5.25 -9.06 11.18
N GLY A 223 -5.08 -7.79 10.86
CA GLY A 223 -4.50 -7.35 9.60
C GLY A 223 -3.33 -6.39 9.80
N VAL A 224 -2.41 -6.41 8.84
CA VAL A 224 -1.28 -5.48 8.76
C VAL A 224 -1.33 -4.79 7.40
N LEU A 225 -1.34 -3.47 7.40
CA LEU A 225 -1.13 -2.68 6.21
C LEU A 225 0.33 -2.26 6.18
N TYR A 226 1.11 -2.90 5.29
CA TYR A 226 2.52 -2.57 5.10
C TYR A 226 2.63 -1.50 4.04
N ILE A 227 3.06 -0.31 4.43
CA ILE A 227 3.14 0.87 3.57
C ILE A 227 4.56 1.42 3.57
N ARG A 228 5.04 1.78 2.41
CA ARG A 228 6.37 2.38 2.28
C ARG A 228 6.45 3.75 2.96
N GLY A 229 7.58 4.01 3.64
CA GLY A 229 7.83 5.26 4.38
C GLY A 229 7.90 6.50 3.48
N GLU A 230 8.12 6.31 2.17
CA GLU A 230 8.15 7.35 1.15
C GLU A 230 6.76 7.97 0.84
N TYR A 231 5.66 7.42 1.42
CA TYR A 231 4.28 7.88 1.17
C TYR A 231 3.64 8.52 2.42
N PRO A 232 4.15 9.65 2.94
CA PRO A 232 3.67 10.25 4.19
C PRO A 232 2.17 10.59 4.16
N LYS A 233 1.64 11.12 3.04
CA LYS A 233 0.21 11.44 2.90
C LYS A 233 -0.68 10.21 2.90
N SER A 234 -0.26 9.13 2.27
CA SER A 234 -0.98 7.86 2.30
C SER A 234 -1.02 7.27 3.72
N ILE A 235 0.10 7.38 4.47
CA ILE A 235 0.17 6.97 5.88
C ILE A 235 -0.82 7.78 6.73
N GLU A 236 -0.87 9.11 6.55
CA GLU A 236 -1.81 9.99 7.24
C GLU A 236 -3.28 9.63 6.93
N ALA A 237 -3.62 9.48 5.64
CA ALA A 237 -4.98 9.16 5.19
C ALA A 237 -5.48 7.81 5.74
N ILE A 238 -4.64 6.78 5.69
CA ILE A 238 -4.96 5.44 6.22
C ILE A 238 -5.08 5.47 7.74
N ASN A 239 -4.17 6.14 8.47
CA ASN A 239 -4.28 6.29 9.92
C ASN A 239 -5.58 6.99 10.32
N GLY A 240 -5.92 8.09 9.64
CA GLY A 240 -7.16 8.81 9.85
C GLY A 240 -8.39 7.91 9.64
N SER A 241 -8.40 7.13 8.57
CA SER A 241 -9.48 6.20 8.25
C SER A 241 -9.61 5.05 9.26
N ILE A 242 -8.50 4.45 9.69
CA ILE A 242 -8.49 3.40 10.73
C ILE A 242 -9.04 3.96 12.04
N ASN A 243 -8.62 5.15 12.46
CA ASN A 243 -9.11 5.79 13.69
C ASN A 243 -10.61 6.09 13.61
N ALA A 244 -11.09 6.56 12.47
CA ALA A 244 -12.52 6.81 12.24
C ALA A 244 -13.36 5.50 12.31
N LEU A 245 -12.87 4.41 11.70
CA LEU A 245 -13.50 3.10 11.77
C LEU A 245 -13.52 2.53 13.20
N LYS A 246 -12.42 2.65 13.96
CA LYS A 246 -12.34 2.23 15.37
C LYS A 246 -13.32 3.03 16.24
N SER A 247 -13.34 4.35 16.11
CA SER A 247 -14.26 5.23 16.84
C SER A 247 -15.72 4.93 16.55
N SER A 248 -16.03 4.47 15.34
CA SER A 248 -17.38 4.08 14.90
C SER A 248 -17.72 2.60 15.19
N LYS A 249 -16.84 1.85 15.86
CA LYS A 249 -16.98 0.41 16.13
C LYS A 249 -17.19 -0.45 14.87
N LEU A 250 -16.60 -0.01 13.76
CA LEU A 250 -16.56 -0.73 12.48
C LEU A 250 -15.25 -1.50 12.29
N LEU A 251 -14.32 -1.34 13.24
CA LEU A 251 -13.06 -2.03 13.35
C LEU A 251 -12.77 -2.27 14.85
N GLY A 252 -12.11 -3.39 15.18
CA GLY A 252 -11.81 -3.81 16.54
C GLY A 252 -12.63 -5.01 16.99
N GLU A 253 -13.07 -5.01 18.25
CA GLU A 253 -13.82 -6.11 18.84
C GLU A 253 -15.33 -6.05 18.53
N ASN A 254 -15.94 -7.23 18.34
CA ASN A 254 -17.40 -7.40 18.21
C ASN A 254 -18.03 -6.43 17.19
N ILE A 255 -17.49 -6.38 16.00
CA ILE A 255 -17.90 -5.45 14.92
C ILE A 255 -19.42 -5.56 14.69
N LEU A 256 -20.10 -4.42 14.72
CA LEU A 256 -21.58 -4.32 14.59
C LEU A 256 -22.35 -5.23 15.56
N GLY A 257 -21.79 -5.56 16.71
CA GLY A 257 -22.40 -6.44 17.72
C GLY A 257 -22.40 -7.94 17.38
N THR A 258 -21.62 -8.35 16.39
CA THR A 258 -21.42 -9.75 16.01
C THR A 258 -20.27 -10.39 16.79
N SER A 259 -20.04 -11.68 16.62
CA SER A 259 -18.85 -12.37 17.14
C SER A 259 -17.57 -12.11 16.32
N PHE A 260 -17.68 -11.38 15.22
CA PHE A 260 -16.53 -11.05 14.37
C PHE A 260 -15.75 -9.87 14.97
N SER A 261 -14.47 -10.09 15.14
CA SER A 261 -13.50 -9.06 15.56
C SER A 261 -12.38 -9.01 14.55
N PHE A 262 -11.96 -7.81 14.18
CA PHE A 262 -10.82 -7.63 13.29
C PHE A 262 -10.17 -6.28 13.59
N ASP A 263 -8.86 -6.29 13.86
CA ASP A 263 -8.09 -5.06 14.06
C ASP A 263 -7.00 -4.91 13.01
N LEU A 264 -6.60 -3.67 12.75
CA LEU A 264 -5.60 -3.28 11.76
C LEU A 264 -4.47 -2.50 12.39
N ASN A 265 -3.25 -2.93 12.07
CA ASN A 265 -2.03 -2.21 12.41
C ASN A 265 -1.34 -1.75 11.12
N ILE A 266 -0.68 -0.58 11.17
CA ILE A 266 0.17 -0.10 10.09
C ILE A 266 1.61 -0.47 10.41
N CYS A 267 2.30 -1.06 9.43
CA CYS A 267 3.74 -1.26 9.44
C CYS A 267 4.36 -0.35 8.38
N ILE A 268 5.22 0.57 8.80
CA ILE A 268 5.87 1.52 7.89
C ILE A 268 7.18 0.92 7.41
N GLY A 269 7.29 0.69 6.10
CA GLY A 269 8.50 0.23 5.44
C GLY A 269 9.64 1.26 5.57
N GLN A 270 10.86 0.77 5.67
CA GLN A 270 12.03 1.59 5.93
C GLN A 270 12.94 1.78 4.70
N GLY A 271 12.33 1.77 3.50
CA GLY A 271 13.05 2.02 2.25
C GLY A 271 13.84 0.79 1.78
N ALA A 272 13.15 -0.19 1.19
CA ALA A 272 13.76 -1.31 0.48
C ALA A 272 12.79 -1.87 -0.56
N TYR A 273 13.12 -1.74 -1.84
CA TYR A 273 12.30 -2.20 -2.97
C TYR A 273 11.88 -3.67 -2.85
N ILE A 274 12.76 -4.53 -2.33
CA ILE A 274 12.49 -5.97 -2.20
C ILE A 274 11.31 -6.27 -1.27
N CYS A 275 10.91 -5.33 -0.40
CA CYS A 275 9.74 -5.49 0.45
C CYS A 275 8.41 -5.53 -0.32
N GLY A 276 8.40 -5.23 -1.62
CA GLY A 276 7.27 -5.49 -2.51
C GLY A 276 7.04 -6.98 -2.77
N GLU A 277 8.05 -7.85 -2.59
CA GLU A 277 7.91 -9.30 -2.65
C GLU A 277 7.29 -9.82 -1.34
N GLU A 278 6.29 -10.73 -1.43
CA GLU A 278 5.45 -11.10 -0.27
C GLU A 278 6.22 -11.76 0.88
N THR A 279 7.28 -12.54 0.64
CA THR A 279 8.06 -13.20 1.70
C THR A 279 9.07 -12.23 2.32
N ALA A 280 9.69 -11.38 1.55
CA ALA A 280 10.56 -10.31 2.02
C ALA A 280 9.78 -9.27 2.86
N LEU A 281 8.55 -8.95 2.47
CA LEU A 281 7.63 -8.11 3.23
C LEU A 281 7.32 -8.74 4.59
N ILE A 282 7.02 -10.03 4.64
CA ILE A 282 6.79 -10.77 5.89
C ILE A 282 8.02 -10.70 6.78
N ALA A 283 9.22 -10.95 6.23
CA ALA A 283 10.47 -10.84 6.99
C ALA A 283 10.67 -9.42 7.56
N SER A 284 10.29 -8.39 6.81
CA SER A 284 10.35 -7.00 7.27
C SER A 284 9.38 -6.72 8.43
N ILE A 285 8.14 -7.21 8.35
CA ILE A 285 7.17 -7.08 9.47
C ILE A 285 7.68 -7.78 10.73
N GLU A 286 8.37 -8.91 10.58
CA GLU A 286 9.00 -9.65 11.67
C GLU A 286 10.27 -8.98 12.24
N GLY A 287 10.64 -7.80 11.73
CA GLY A 287 11.81 -7.06 12.18
C GLY A 287 13.15 -7.63 11.70
N ARG A 288 13.12 -8.50 10.70
CA ARG A 288 14.30 -9.07 10.05
C ARG A 288 14.71 -8.25 8.83
N ARG A 289 15.92 -8.45 8.36
CA ARG A 289 16.33 -8.03 7.01
C ARG A 289 15.37 -8.66 5.98
N ALA A 290 14.89 -7.87 5.04
CA ALA A 290 13.98 -8.34 4.01
C ALA A 290 14.71 -9.20 2.99
N GLU A 291 14.57 -10.50 3.13
CA GLU A 291 15.12 -11.51 2.23
C GLU A 291 13.99 -12.39 1.73
N VAL A 292 14.10 -12.82 0.47
CA VAL A 292 13.11 -13.70 -0.17
C VAL A 292 13.27 -15.11 0.36
N ASP A 293 12.19 -15.70 0.86
CA ASP A 293 12.17 -17.10 1.29
C ASP A 293 11.81 -18.03 0.14
N VAL A 294 12.38 -19.26 0.16
CA VAL A 294 12.07 -20.30 -0.83
C VAL A 294 10.65 -20.81 -0.63
N ARG A 295 9.92 -21.00 -1.71
CA ARG A 295 8.57 -21.57 -1.71
C ARG A 295 8.55 -22.93 -2.41
N PRO A 296 7.79 -23.96 -1.99
CA PRO A 296 6.90 -23.99 -0.79
C PRO A 296 7.68 -24.04 0.55
N PRO A 297 7.01 -23.68 1.70
CA PRO A 297 5.59 -23.37 1.85
C PRO A 297 5.22 -21.98 1.31
N PHE A 298 3.96 -21.81 0.85
CA PHE A 298 3.43 -20.54 0.45
C PHE A 298 2.87 -19.77 1.65
N PRO A 299 2.81 -18.42 1.66
CA PRO A 299 2.30 -17.65 2.78
C PRO A 299 0.88 -18.02 3.22
N VAL A 300 0.04 -18.48 2.31
CA VAL A 300 -1.32 -18.95 2.64
C VAL A 300 -1.34 -20.15 3.60
N THR A 301 -0.25 -20.90 3.67
CA THR A 301 -0.03 -22.02 4.59
C THR A 301 0.88 -21.62 5.75
N GLU A 302 2.01 -20.99 5.45
CA GLU A 302 3.02 -20.57 6.44
C GLU A 302 3.62 -19.22 6.05
N GLY A 303 3.01 -18.14 6.55
CA GLY A 303 3.42 -16.74 6.34
C GLY A 303 3.86 -16.06 7.64
N LEU A 304 3.26 -14.93 7.97
CA LEU A 304 3.63 -14.10 9.12
C LEU A 304 3.62 -14.91 10.43
N TYR A 305 4.76 -14.91 11.14
CA TYR A 305 5.00 -15.70 12.35
C TYR A 305 4.67 -17.19 12.16
N LYS A 306 4.92 -17.72 10.97
CA LYS A 306 4.62 -19.11 10.58
C LYS A 306 3.13 -19.45 10.70
N LYS A 307 2.25 -18.51 10.44
CA LYS A 307 0.81 -18.70 10.42
C LYS A 307 0.24 -18.45 9.02
N PRO A 308 -0.89 -19.10 8.67
CA PRO A 308 -1.53 -18.85 7.39
C PRO A 308 -1.82 -17.37 7.19
N THR A 309 -1.37 -16.83 6.06
CA THR A 309 -1.41 -15.40 5.78
C THR A 309 -1.85 -15.14 4.35
N VAL A 310 -2.82 -14.28 4.17
CA VAL A 310 -3.15 -13.71 2.86
C VAL A 310 -2.38 -12.42 2.69
N VAL A 311 -1.53 -12.34 1.67
CA VAL A 311 -0.90 -11.10 1.22
C VAL A 311 -1.56 -10.67 -0.08
N ASN A 312 -2.18 -9.50 -0.11
CA ASN A 312 -2.76 -8.90 -1.31
C ASN A 312 -2.25 -7.47 -1.50
N ASN A 313 -2.02 -7.09 -2.76
CA ASN A 313 -1.74 -5.72 -3.14
C ASN A 313 -2.97 -4.81 -2.92
N VAL A 314 -2.76 -3.50 -2.79
CA VAL A 314 -3.78 -2.47 -2.55
C VAL A 314 -4.90 -2.51 -3.60
N GLU A 315 -4.54 -2.47 -4.90
CA GLU A 315 -5.52 -2.50 -5.99
C GLU A 315 -6.34 -3.80 -5.99
N THR A 316 -5.73 -4.93 -5.61
CA THR A 316 -6.44 -6.22 -5.50
C THR A 316 -7.55 -6.16 -4.44
N LEU A 317 -7.27 -5.58 -3.27
CA LEU A 317 -8.25 -5.43 -2.18
C LEU A 317 -9.35 -4.44 -2.56
N ALA A 318 -9.00 -3.32 -3.18
CA ALA A 318 -9.96 -2.35 -3.70
C ALA A 318 -10.85 -2.96 -4.78
N ALA A 319 -10.29 -3.74 -5.72
CA ALA A 319 -11.04 -4.45 -6.76
C ALA A 319 -11.98 -5.50 -6.18
N ALA A 320 -11.54 -6.26 -5.18
CA ALA A 320 -12.41 -7.20 -4.46
C ALA A 320 -13.62 -6.48 -3.84
N THR A 321 -13.40 -5.32 -3.22
CA THR A 321 -14.47 -4.45 -2.70
C THR A 321 -15.41 -3.99 -3.82
N GLY A 322 -14.88 -3.49 -4.93
CA GLY A 322 -15.67 -3.09 -6.10
C GLY A 322 -16.53 -4.23 -6.66
N ILE A 323 -15.98 -5.45 -6.73
CA ILE A 323 -16.73 -6.65 -7.16
C ILE A 323 -17.89 -6.96 -6.20
N LEU A 324 -17.68 -6.86 -4.90
CA LEU A 324 -18.74 -7.07 -3.92
C LEU A 324 -19.85 -6.03 -3.99
N ILE A 325 -19.51 -4.79 -4.40
CA ILE A 325 -20.48 -3.70 -4.58
C ILE A 325 -21.26 -3.85 -5.90
N HIS A 326 -20.59 -4.10 -7.00
CA HIS A 326 -21.17 -4.05 -8.34
C HIS A 326 -21.56 -5.42 -8.90
N GLY A 327 -21.08 -6.51 -8.32
CA GLY A 327 -21.32 -7.89 -8.75
C GLY A 327 -20.20 -8.48 -9.61
N SER A 328 -19.99 -9.79 -9.42
CA SER A 328 -18.93 -10.55 -10.11
C SER A 328 -19.17 -10.67 -11.63
N GLU A 329 -20.42 -10.79 -12.06
CA GLU A 329 -20.76 -10.89 -13.49
C GLU A 329 -20.40 -9.64 -14.26
N LYS A 330 -20.67 -8.46 -13.69
CA LYS A 330 -20.27 -7.20 -14.28
C LYS A 330 -18.73 -7.10 -14.44
N PHE A 331 -17.99 -7.52 -13.41
CA PHE A 331 -16.54 -7.48 -13.48
C PHE A 331 -15.99 -8.46 -14.50
N SER A 332 -16.49 -9.71 -14.51
CA SER A 332 -16.01 -10.76 -15.43
C SER A 332 -16.44 -10.54 -16.88
N SER A 333 -17.44 -9.71 -17.14
CA SER A 333 -17.85 -9.33 -18.51
C SER A 333 -16.93 -8.30 -19.18
N ILE A 334 -16.06 -7.64 -18.41
CA ILE A 334 -15.05 -6.71 -18.90
C ILE A 334 -13.75 -7.48 -19.15
N GLY A 335 -13.11 -7.25 -20.29
CA GLY A 335 -11.88 -7.95 -20.68
C GLY A 335 -12.11 -9.40 -21.13
N ASN A 336 -11.25 -10.29 -20.70
CA ASN A 336 -11.33 -11.72 -21.03
C ASN A 336 -11.05 -12.61 -19.78
N LYS A 337 -11.18 -13.94 -19.93
CA LYS A 337 -11.03 -14.87 -18.78
C LYS A 337 -9.68 -14.78 -18.06
N LYS A 338 -8.62 -14.39 -18.75
CA LYS A 338 -7.28 -14.27 -18.15
C LYS A 338 -7.01 -12.87 -17.59
N SER A 339 -7.74 -11.85 -18.07
CA SER A 339 -7.57 -10.45 -17.76
C SER A 339 -8.95 -9.80 -17.62
N ALA A 340 -9.66 -10.16 -16.56
CA ALA A 340 -11.01 -9.66 -16.31
C ALA A 340 -11.00 -8.35 -15.52
N GLY A 341 -12.04 -7.55 -15.76
CA GLY A 341 -12.36 -6.34 -15.00
C GLY A 341 -11.63 -5.10 -15.46
N THR A 342 -11.41 -4.21 -14.51
CA THR A 342 -10.71 -2.94 -14.72
C THR A 342 -9.33 -2.95 -14.07
N LYS A 343 -8.48 -1.99 -14.43
CA LYS A 343 -7.17 -1.77 -13.86
C LYS A 343 -6.86 -0.28 -13.80
N LEU A 344 -6.10 0.13 -12.78
CA LEU A 344 -5.49 1.44 -12.74
C LEU A 344 -4.19 1.45 -13.58
N VAL A 345 -4.03 2.50 -14.36
CA VAL A 345 -2.80 2.79 -15.11
C VAL A 345 -2.30 4.18 -14.74
N CYS A 346 -0.98 4.29 -14.61
CA CYS A 346 -0.30 5.55 -14.30
C CYS A 346 0.32 6.12 -15.57
N PHE A 347 0.12 7.40 -15.82
CA PHE A 347 0.86 8.18 -16.80
C PHE A 347 1.74 9.19 -16.09
N ASP A 348 3.03 9.12 -16.34
CA ASP A 348 4.03 9.99 -15.74
C ASP A 348 4.09 11.38 -16.40
N GLY A 349 5.01 12.24 -15.94
CA GLY A 349 5.15 13.62 -16.42
C GLY A 349 5.60 13.78 -17.86
N PHE A 350 5.85 12.70 -18.61
CA PHE A 350 6.16 12.74 -20.04
C PHE A 350 4.93 12.63 -20.93
N PHE A 351 3.77 12.32 -20.35
CA PHE A 351 2.50 12.31 -21.07
C PHE A 351 1.83 13.70 -21.04
N ASN A 352 1.01 13.99 -22.05
CA ASN A 352 0.24 15.24 -22.11
C ASN A 352 -0.75 15.42 -20.94
N ASN A 353 -1.27 14.32 -20.43
CA ASN A 353 -2.19 14.30 -19.31
C ASN A 353 -1.69 13.28 -18.27
N PRO A 354 -0.70 13.63 -17.44
CA PRO A 354 -0.19 12.73 -16.41
C PRO A 354 -1.23 12.51 -15.31
N GLY A 355 -1.26 11.29 -14.75
CA GLY A 355 -2.24 10.97 -13.71
C GLY A 355 -2.53 9.48 -13.58
N VAL A 356 -3.58 9.15 -12.84
CA VAL A 356 -4.06 7.79 -12.63
C VAL A 356 -5.41 7.61 -13.30
N TYR A 357 -5.53 6.57 -14.11
CA TYR A 357 -6.71 6.32 -14.90
C TYR A 357 -7.21 4.89 -14.71
N GLU A 358 -8.52 4.72 -14.48
CA GLU A 358 -9.14 3.41 -14.51
C GLU A 358 -9.58 3.09 -15.94
N VAL A 359 -9.17 1.92 -16.43
CA VAL A 359 -9.47 1.44 -17.78
C VAL A 359 -9.96 0.00 -17.75
N ASP A 360 -10.72 -0.39 -18.77
CA ASP A 360 -11.11 -1.78 -18.99
C ASP A 360 -9.88 -2.61 -19.35
N MET A 361 -9.82 -3.85 -18.84
CA MET A 361 -8.83 -4.82 -19.29
C MET A 361 -9.20 -5.33 -20.69
N CYS A 362 -8.19 -5.70 -21.52
CA CYS A 362 -8.39 -6.24 -22.88
C CYS A 362 -7.99 -7.71 -22.95
#